data_a10951bd5d1eadd342f41341edabcd3c
#
_entry.id   a10951bd5d1eadd342f41341edabcd3c
#
_cell.length_a   1.000
_cell.length_b   1.000
_cell.length_c   1.000
_cell.angle_alpha   90.00
_cell.angle_beta   90.00
_cell.angle_gamma   90.00
#
_symmetry.space_group_name_H-M   'P 1'
#
loop_
_entity.id
_entity.type
_entity.pdbx_description
1 polymer ?
#
loop_
_entity_poly.entity_id
_entity_poly.type
_entity_poly.pdbx_seq_one_letter_code
_entity_poly.pdbx_strand_id
1 'polypeptide(L)'
;MAVYWLDDEDGEIWFPDPREAEESGLIAVGGDLSLERLILAYSNGFFPWYSYKQEEYPHWFCPQKRFVIFPNEIHISHSMKQVLRKRNFEVTFNTDFEGVMRNCGNVDGRCDDEYAWLGEHIIEAYMQLYRMGLAYSVEVWQNLPDENGEEKRTMVGGLYGVSFNNSFIGESMFSRVPNGSKIALIYLAAALRGKENCFIDCQIETEHLKSMGGRYIPYDEYMEILRKDLKEFYC
;
A
#
# COMPACT_ATOMS: atom_id res chain seq x y z
N MET A 1 -5.02 -24.83 10.14
CA MET A 1 -3.71 -24.66 9.47
C MET A 1 -2.79 -24.04 10.52
N ALA A 2 -1.49 -24.23 10.43
CA ALA A 2 -0.56 -23.77 11.47
C ALA A 2 -0.02 -22.40 11.06
N VAL A 3 0.04 -21.45 12.01
CA VAL A 3 0.77 -20.20 11.85
C VAL A 3 2.25 -20.51 12.14
N TYR A 4 3.14 -20.14 11.23
CA TYR A 4 4.56 -20.40 11.34
C TYR A 4 5.24 -19.33 12.19
N TRP A 5 6.25 -19.75 12.97
CA TRP A 5 7.14 -18.82 13.66
C TRP A 5 8.38 -18.61 12.81
N LEU A 6 8.62 -17.35 12.42
CA LEU A 6 9.83 -16.99 11.68
C LEU A 6 10.93 -16.67 12.70
N ASP A 7 11.88 -17.56 12.83
CA ASP A 7 13.14 -17.32 13.52
C ASP A 7 14.27 -17.13 12.51
N ASP A 8 15.33 -16.50 12.97
CA ASP A 8 16.54 -16.26 12.18
C ASP A 8 17.73 -17.04 12.82
N GLU A 9 17.45 -18.16 13.50
CA GLU A 9 18.46 -18.92 14.24
C GLU A 9 19.61 -19.38 13.33
N ASP A 10 19.33 -19.68 12.07
CA ASP A 10 20.33 -20.08 11.07
C ASP A 10 20.79 -18.91 10.16
N GLY A 11 20.29 -17.69 10.38
CA GLY A 11 20.60 -16.50 9.58
C GLY A 11 20.02 -16.53 8.16
N GLU A 12 19.11 -17.44 7.87
CA GLU A 12 18.45 -17.57 6.58
C GLU A 12 17.04 -16.97 6.65
N ILE A 13 16.76 -15.98 5.78
CA ILE A 13 15.46 -15.35 5.68
C ILE A 13 14.55 -16.23 4.82
N TRP A 14 13.43 -16.67 5.40
CA TRP A 14 12.49 -17.57 4.72
C TRP A 14 11.03 -17.21 5.00
N PHE A 15 10.13 -17.74 4.17
CA PHE A 15 8.69 -17.76 4.37
C PHE A 15 8.11 -19.14 4.03
N PRO A 16 7.03 -19.58 4.68
CA PRO A 16 6.32 -20.80 4.33
C PRO A 16 5.66 -20.71 2.95
N ASP A 17 5.13 -21.83 2.44
CA ASP A 17 4.35 -21.83 1.20
C ASP A 17 3.11 -20.93 1.39
N PRO A 18 2.92 -19.89 0.58
CA PRO A 18 1.77 -18.98 0.67
C PRO A 18 0.41 -19.69 0.65
N ARG A 19 0.31 -20.87 0.04
CA ARG A 19 -0.92 -21.66 -0.04
C ARG A 19 -1.34 -22.28 1.29
N GLU A 20 -0.48 -22.26 2.29
CA GLU A 20 -0.76 -22.78 3.64
C GLU A 20 -1.38 -21.72 4.56
N ALA A 21 -1.61 -20.49 4.06
CA ALA A 21 -2.24 -19.43 4.83
C ALA A 21 -3.61 -19.83 5.36
N GLU A 22 -3.95 -19.34 6.55
CA GLU A 22 -5.28 -19.47 7.12
C GLU A 22 -6.35 -18.74 6.28
N GLU A 23 -7.61 -18.98 6.56
CA GLU A 23 -8.73 -18.29 5.89
C GLU A 23 -8.64 -16.77 6.04
N SER A 24 -8.13 -16.29 7.18
CA SER A 24 -7.82 -14.88 7.44
C SER A 24 -6.69 -14.32 6.56
N GLY A 25 -5.89 -15.18 5.96
CA GLY A 25 -4.65 -14.86 5.27
C GLY A 25 -3.42 -14.85 6.16
N LEU A 26 -3.56 -14.92 7.49
CA LEU A 26 -2.42 -15.03 8.41
C LEU A 26 -1.66 -16.33 8.14
N ILE A 27 -0.34 -16.25 8.07
CA ILE A 27 0.49 -17.42 7.78
C ILE A 27 1.72 -17.51 8.67
N ALA A 28 2.30 -16.38 9.06
CA ALA A 28 3.49 -16.39 9.89
C ALA A 28 3.51 -15.22 10.88
N VAL A 29 4.25 -15.41 11.97
CA VAL A 29 4.54 -14.40 13.00
C VAL A 29 6.05 -14.45 13.26
N GLY A 30 6.67 -13.30 13.56
CA GLY A 30 8.09 -13.23 13.85
C GLY A 30 8.92 -12.67 12.71
N GLY A 31 10.23 -12.89 12.79
CA GLY A 31 11.18 -12.22 11.91
C GLY A 31 11.27 -10.70 12.20
N ASP A 32 11.80 -9.98 11.24
CA ASP A 32 12.01 -8.52 11.32
C ASP A 32 11.39 -7.78 10.12
N LEU A 33 11.63 -6.47 10.03
CA LEU A 33 11.26 -5.64 8.87
C LEU A 33 12.50 -5.23 8.06
N SER A 34 13.53 -6.09 8.01
CA SER A 34 14.72 -5.84 7.19
C SER A 34 14.34 -5.70 5.71
N LEU A 35 15.18 -4.97 4.98
CA LEU A 35 14.99 -4.73 3.55
C LEU A 35 14.88 -6.05 2.78
N GLU A 36 15.74 -7.02 3.11
CA GLU A 36 15.80 -8.34 2.48
C GLU A 36 14.51 -9.12 2.73
N ARG A 37 14.00 -9.11 3.97
CA ARG A 37 12.75 -9.79 4.32
C ARG A 37 11.56 -9.13 3.65
N LEU A 38 11.49 -7.81 3.62
CA LEU A 38 10.40 -7.10 2.93
C LEU A 38 10.40 -7.38 1.43
N ILE A 39 11.57 -7.38 0.77
CA ILE A 39 11.67 -7.72 -0.66
C ILE A 39 11.21 -9.16 -0.89
N LEU A 40 11.68 -10.12 -0.07
CA LEU A 40 11.26 -11.51 -0.17
C LEU A 40 9.74 -11.65 0.04
N ALA A 41 9.19 -10.97 1.04
CA ALA A 41 7.77 -10.96 1.34
C ALA A 41 6.96 -10.48 0.12
N TYR A 42 7.20 -9.27 -0.36
CA TYR A 42 6.45 -8.70 -1.48
C TYR A 42 6.59 -9.49 -2.78
N SER A 43 7.78 -10.07 -3.04
CA SER A 43 8.01 -10.93 -4.21
C SER A 43 7.19 -12.22 -4.20
N ASN A 44 6.67 -12.63 -3.05
CA ASN A 44 5.85 -13.82 -2.85
C ASN A 44 4.41 -13.50 -2.41
N GLY A 45 4.00 -12.23 -2.46
CA GLY A 45 2.65 -11.80 -2.15
C GLY A 45 2.33 -11.68 -0.66
N PHE A 46 3.35 -11.74 0.21
CA PHE A 46 3.17 -11.46 1.64
C PHE A 46 3.22 -9.96 1.90
N PHE A 47 2.55 -9.57 2.98
CA PHE A 47 2.66 -8.20 3.53
C PHE A 47 2.57 -8.25 5.06
N PRO A 48 3.25 -7.35 5.78
CA PRO A 48 3.14 -7.24 7.23
C PRO A 48 1.88 -6.46 7.60
N TRP A 49 1.13 -6.97 8.60
CA TRP A 49 0.00 -6.25 9.18
C TRP A 49 -0.15 -6.62 10.66
N TYR A 50 0.21 -5.71 11.54
CA TYR A 50 0.17 -5.92 12.99
C TYR A 50 0.13 -4.57 13.72
N SER A 51 -0.34 -4.57 14.97
CA SER A 51 -0.27 -3.38 15.84
C SER A 51 1.03 -3.39 16.64
N TYR A 52 1.90 -2.44 16.39
CA TYR A 52 3.16 -2.31 17.13
C TYR A 52 2.95 -1.99 18.64
N LYS A 53 1.72 -1.62 19.05
CA LYS A 53 1.38 -1.37 20.45
C LYS A 53 0.91 -2.62 21.20
N GLN A 54 0.42 -3.63 20.49
CA GLN A 54 -0.13 -4.85 21.06
C GLN A 54 0.69 -6.09 20.76
N GLU A 55 1.39 -6.08 19.64
CA GLU A 55 2.09 -7.23 19.12
C GLU A 55 3.59 -6.95 19.08
N GLU A 56 4.36 -7.82 19.70
CA GLU A 56 5.82 -7.69 19.81
C GLU A 56 6.51 -7.96 18.45
N TYR A 57 5.87 -8.80 17.60
CA TYR A 57 6.46 -9.30 16.36
C TYR A 57 5.58 -9.00 15.14
N PRO A 58 6.17 -8.84 13.95
CA PRO A 58 5.41 -8.73 12.70
C PRO A 58 4.51 -9.94 12.46
N HIS A 59 3.28 -9.69 12.02
CA HIS A 59 2.37 -10.70 11.51
C HIS A 59 2.33 -10.60 9.98
N TRP A 60 2.51 -11.73 9.31
CA TRP A 60 2.60 -11.81 7.87
C TRP A 60 1.36 -12.45 7.28
N PHE A 61 0.78 -11.77 6.32
CA PHE A 61 -0.46 -12.18 5.67
C PHE A 61 -0.24 -12.45 4.19
N CYS A 62 -0.91 -13.49 3.69
CA CYS A 62 -1.00 -13.82 2.27
C CYS A 62 -2.39 -14.39 1.95
N PRO A 63 -3.43 -13.56 1.83
CA PRO A 63 -4.77 -14.03 1.49
C PRO A 63 -4.80 -14.74 0.13
N GLN A 64 -5.49 -15.88 0.06
CA GLN A 64 -5.63 -16.69 -1.16
C GLN A 64 -6.53 -16.04 -2.21
N LYS A 65 -7.25 -14.98 -1.84
CA LYS A 65 -7.98 -14.08 -2.75
C LYS A 65 -7.50 -12.67 -2.48
N ARG A 66 -6.97 -12.02 -3.50
CA ARG A 66 -6.41 -10.69 -3.40
C ARG A 66 -7.33 -9.65 -4.02
N PHE A 67 -7.63 -8.59 -3.29
CA PHE A 67 -8.45 -7.50 -3.80
C PHE A 67 -7.58 -6.49 -4.55
N VAL A 68 -7.82 -6.35 -5.86
CA VAL A 68 -6.98 -5.51 -6.73
C VAL A 68 -7.81 -4.56 -7.59
N ILE A 69 -7.20 -3.46 -8.02
CA ILE A 69 -7.73 -2.56 -9.05
C ILE A 69 -6.81 -2.65 -10.26
N PHE A 70 -7.37 -2.93 -11.43
CA PHE A 70 -6.64 -2.83 -12.69
C PHE A 70 -6.63 -1.38 -13.16
N PRO A 71 -5.45 -0.75 -13.39
CA PRO A 71 -5.35 0.68 -13.71
C PRO A 71 -6.17 1.12 -14.91
N ASN A 72 -6.31 0.25 -15.92
CA ASN A 72 -7.09 0.53 -17.12
C ASN A 72 -8.62 0.42 -16.89
N GLU A 73 -9.05 -0.19 -15.78
CA GLU A 73 -10.45 -0.48 -15.45
C GLU A 73 -10.97 0.35 -14.27
N ILE A 74 -10.15 1.27 -13.73
CA ILE A 74 -10.55 2.08 -12.58
C ILE A 74 -11.84 2.84 -12.88
N HIS A 75 -12.84 2.68 -11.99
CA HIS A 75 -14.11 3.37 -12.12
C HIS A 75 -14.05 4.77 -11.52
N ILE A 76 -14.36 5.78 -12.33
CA ILE A 76 -14.44 7.18 -11.90
C ILE A 76 -15.87 7.64 -12.03
N SER A 77 -16.57 7.80 -10.90
CA SER A 77 -17.97 8.23 -10.86
C SER A 77 -18.17 9.61 -11.49
N HIS A 78 -19.41 9.94 -11.86
CA HIS A 78 -19.74 11.25 -12.43
C HIS A 78 -19.38 12.41 -11.47
N SER A 79 -19.71 12.26 -10.19
CA SER A 79 -19.34 13.25 -9.16
C SER A 79 -17.83 13.43 -9.03
N MET A 80 -17.08 12.32 -9.08
CA MET A 80 -15.62 12.36 -9.02
C MET A 80 -15.02 13.06 -10.25
N LYS A 81 -15.59 12.82 -11.46
CA LYS A 81 -15.18 13.56 -12.66
C LYS A 81 -15.40 15.08 -12.53
N GLN A 82 -16.43 15.52 -11.83
CA GLN A 82 -16.64 16.95 -11.54
C GLN A 82 -15.59 17.50 -10.60
N VAL A 83 -15.21 16.75 -9.54
CA VAL A 83 -14.11 17.13 -8.61
C VAL A 83 -12.81 17.31 -9.39
N LEU A 84 -12.45 16.33 -10.21
CA LEU A 84 -11.22 16.37 -11.01
C LEU A 84 -11.18 17.57 -12.00
N ARG A 85 -12.33 17.96 -12.56
CA ARG A 85 -12.44 19.12 -13.48
C ARG A 85 -12.22 20.45 -12.80
N LYS A 86 -12.57 20.58 -11.52
CA LYS A 86 -12.39 21.83 -10.75
C LYS A 86 -10.92 22.18 -10.52
N ARG A 87 -10.03 21.19 -10.52
CA ARG A 87 -8.57 21.35 -10.37
C ARG A 87 -8.13 22.23 -9.21
N ASN A 88 -8.87 22.21 -8.10
CA ASN A 88 -8.53 22.94 -6.88
C ASN A 88 -7.55 22.17 -5.98
N PHE A 89 -6.69 21.35 -6.58
CA PHE A 89 -5.67 20.58 -5.93
C PHE A 89 -4.47 20.37 -6.87
N GLU A 90 -3.33 20.13 -6.29
CA GLU A 90 -2.11 19.70 -6.96
C GLU A 90 -1.83 18.24 -6.58
N VAL A 91 -1.30 17.45 -7.51
CA VAL A 91 -0.86 16.08 -7.22
C VAL A 91 0.62 15.95 -7.55
N THR A 92 1.37 15.42 -6.60
CA THR A 92 2.79 15.12 -6.76
C THR A 92 3.06 13.64 -6.50
N PHE A 93 4.22 13.18 -6.92
CA PHE A 93 4.71 11.83 -6.69
C PHE A 93 6.06 11.90 -6.01
N ASN A 94 6.24 11.14 -4.93
CA ASN A 94 7.51 11.01 -4.21
C ASN A 94 8.10 12.35 -3.73
N THR A 95 7.27 13.34 -3.46
CA THR A 95 7.73 14.65 -3.00
C THR A 95 7.91 14.67 -1.48
N ASP A 96 7.05 13.93 -0.76
CA ASP A 96 7.06 13.85 0.69
C ASP A 96 6.55 12.47 1.17
N PHE A 97 7.32 11.42 0.88
CA PHE A 97 6.97 10.05 1.21
C PHE A 97 6.75 9.85 2.72
N GLU A 98 7.68 10.35 3.55
CA GLU A 98 7.56 10.27 5.01
C GLU A 98 6.33 11.02 5.52
N GLY A 99 6.06 12.21 4.97
CA GLY A 99 4.87 12.98 5.29
C GLY A 99 3.57 12.23 4.97
N VAL A 100 3.51 11.48 3.84
CA VAL A 100 2.36 10.62 3.54
C VAL A 100 2.21 9.53 4.58
N MET A 101 3.29 8.81 4.93
CA MET A 101 3.24 7.76 5.95
C MET A 101 2.73 8.30 7.29
N ARG A 102 3.30 9.40 7.78
CA ARG A 102 2.89 10.04 9.03
C ARG A 102 1.43 10.51 9.00
N ASN A 103 0.95 11.01 7.87
CA ASN A 103 -0.45 11.35 7.70
C ASN A 103 -1.36 10.12 7.71
N CYS A 104 -0.96 9.00 7.12
CA CYS A 104 -1.70 7.74 7.19
C CYS A 104 -1.85 7.21 8.63
N GLY A 105 -0.83 7.41 9.48
CA GLY A 105 -0.87 7.06 10.90
C GLY A 105 -1.73 8.00 11.74
N ASN A 106 -1.83 9.27 11.37
CA ASN A 106 -2.43 10.33 12.22
C ASN A 106 -3.87 10.71 11.86
N VAL A 107 -4.43 10.18 10.77
CA VAL A 107 -5.81 10.49 10.39
C VAL A 107 -6.79 9.87 11.37
N ASP A 108 -7.78 10.66 11.80
CA ASP A 108 -8.86 10.26 12.71
C ASP A 108 -8.37 9.71 14.08
N GLY A 109 -7.20 10.17 14.55
CA GLY A 109 -6.64 9.73 15.84
C GLY A 109 -6.08 8.31 15.83
N ARG A 110 -5.81 7.74 14.66
CA ARG A 110 -5.27 6.37 14.52
C ARG A 110 -3.95 6.15 15.27
N CYS A 111 -3.14 7.19 15.45
CA CYS A 111 -1.91 7.08 16.24
C CYS A 111 -2.17 6.86 17.74
N ASP A 112 -3.33 7.29 18.23
CA ASP A 112 -3.74 7.13 19.63
C ASP A 112 -4.49 5.82 19.87
N ASP A 113 -4.93 5.15 18.79
CA ASP A 113 -5.59 3.86 18.82
C ASP A 113 -4.62 2.77 19.34
N GLU A 114 -5.12 1.87 20.17
CA GLU A 114 -4.38 0.69 20.62
C GLU A 114 -4.00 -0.23 19.45
N TYR A 115 -4.76 -0.18 18.36
CA TYR A 115 -4.49 -0.91 17.10
C TYR A 115 -3.64 -0.14 16.09
N ALA A 116 -2.98 0.95 16.51
CA ALA A 116 -2.08 1.69 15.64
C ALA A 116 -0.98 0.76 15.08
N TRP A 117 -0.84 0.73 13.75
CA TRP A 117 0.13 -0.13 13.07
C TRP A 117 1.36 0.63 12.56
N LEU A 118 1.28 1.96 12.41
CA LEU A 118 2.33 2.80 11.85
C LEU A 118 3.23 3.39 12.94
N GLY A 119 4.16 2.56 13.46
CA GLY A 119 5.21 2.99 14.39
C GLY A 119 6.47 3.47 13.68
N GLU A 120 7.40 4.11 14.42
CA GLU A 120 8.64 4.66 13.86
C GLU A 120 9.49 3.57 13.16
N HIS A 121 9.53 2.36 13.68
CA HIS A 121 10.25 1.24 13.08
C HIS A 121 9.69 0.82 11.70
N ILE A 122 8.36 0.91 11.51
CA ILE A 122 7.72 0.66 10.21
C ILE A 122 8.04 1.81 9.25
N ILE A 123 7.96 3.06 9.73
CA ILE A 123 8.34 4.23 8.92
C ILE A 123 9.79 4.07 8.45
N GLU A 124 10.72 3.71 9.34
CA GLU A 124 12.13 3.54 9.00
C GLU A 124 12.34 2.42 7.97
N ALA A 125 11.68 1.27 8.12
CA ALA A 125 11.74 0.15 7.19
C ALA A 125 11.26 0.54 5.79
N TYR A 126 10.11 1.23 5.69
CA TYR A 126 9.60 1.68 4.39
C TYR A 126 10.40 2.85 3.80
N MET A 127 11.02 3.68 4.63
CA MET A 127 11.97 4.70 4.17
C MET A 127 13.22 4.06 3.53
N GLN A 128 13.65 2.87 3.97
CA GLN A 128 14.72 2.12 3.30
C GLN A 128 14.26 1.66 1.91
N LEU A 129 13.06 1.07 1.79
CA LEU A 129 12.47 0.72 0.49
C LEU A 129 12.36 1.95 -0.43
N TYR A 130 11.94 3.09 0.11
CA TYR A 130 11.85 4.34 -0.65
C TYR A 130 13.20 4.80 -1.17
N ARG A 131 14.26 4.79 -0.35
CA ARG A 131 15.63 5.15 -0.75
C ARG A 131 16.20 4.20 -1.83
N MET A 132 15.75 2.95 -1.85
CA MET A 132 16.09 1.96 -2.88
C MET A 132 15.24 2.10 -4.16
N GLY A 133 14.27 3.01 -4.19
CA GLY A 133 13.36 3.18 -5.34
C GLY A 133 12.31 2.06 -5.46
N LEU A 134 12.02 1.35 -4.37
CA LEU A 134 11.04 0.27 -4.32
C LEU A 134 9.71 0.71 -3.70
N ALA A 135 9.68 1.81 -2.94
CA ALA A 135 8.46 2.37 -2.38
C ALA A 135 8.20 3.77 -2.96
N TYR A 136 6.92 4.10 -3.11
CA TYR A 136 6.47 5.34 -3.76
C TYR A 136 5.25 5.90 -3.04
N SER A 137 5.09 7.23 -3.16
CA SER A 137 3.91 7.94 -2.66
C SER A 137 3.24 8.79 -3.74
N VAL A 138 1.97 9.08 -3.49
CA VAL A 138 1.19 10.07 -4.23
C VAL A 138 0.63 11.05 -3.21
N GLU A 139 0.93 12.33 -3.38
CA GLU A 139 0.49 13.40 -2.51
C GLU A 139 -0.58 14.25 -3.19
N VAL A 140 -1.60 14.64 -2.45
CA VAL A 140 -2.64 15.58 -2.89
C VAL A 140 -2.58 16.80 -2.00
N TRP A 141 -2.39 17.97 -2.62
CA TRP A 141 -2.19 19.24 -1.95
C TRP A 141 -3.31 20.24 -2.27
N GLN A 142 -3.67 21.04 -1.29
CA GLN A 142 -4.52 22.21 -1.46
C GLN A 142 -3.95 23.40 -0.68
N ASN A 143 -4.24 24.61 -1.13
CA ASN A 143 -4.03 25.78 -0.31
C ASN A 143 -5.22 25.91 0.63
N LEU A 144 -4.95 25.84 1.93
CA LEU A 144 -5.94 25.97 2.99
C LEU A 144 -5.52 27.10 3.93
N PRO A 145 -6.47 27.87 4.49
CA PRO A 145 -6.14 28.87 5.48
C PRO A 145 -5.54 28.22 6.74
N ASP A 146 -4.45 28.78 7.23
CA ASP A 146 -3.88 28.44 8.53
C ASP A 146 -4.63 29.15 9.68
N GLU A 147 -4.11 29.03 10.90
CA GLU A 147 -4.69 29.62 12.11
C GLU A 147 -4.75 31.18 12.04
N ASN A 148 -3.93 31.81 11.20
CA ASN A 148 -3.88 33.24 10.97
C ASN A 148 -4.73 33.67 9.76
N GLY A 149 -5.33 32.74 9.05
CA GLY A 149 -6.09 32.95 7.83
C GLY A 149 -5.22 33.13 6.57
N GLU A 150 -3.91 32.81 6.65
CA GLU A 150 -3.02 32.83 5.50
C GLU A 150 -3.10 31.50 4.73
N GLU A 151 -3.14 31.59 3.40
CA GLU A 151 -3.16 30.38 2.57
C GLU A 151 -1.83 29.61 2.65
N LYS A 152 -1.92 28.38 3.14
CA LYS A 152 -0.79 27.46 3.25
C LYS A 152 -1.00 26.21 2.42
N ARG A 153 0.01 25.83 1.62
CA ARG A 153 0.03 24.56 0.90
C ARG A 153 0.03 23.40 1.88
N THR A 154 -1.06 22.66 1.92
CA THR A 154 -1.31 21.58 2.89
C THR A 154 -1.57 20.27 2.20
N MET A 155 -0.96 19.18 2.67
CA MET A 155 -1.22 17.84 2.18
C MET A 155 -2.58 17.35 2.72
N VAL A 156 -3.55 17.22 1.82
CA VAL A 156 -4.96 16.93 2.16
C VAL A 156 -5.39 15.50 1.86
N GLY A 157 -4.55 14.74 1.19
CA GLY A 157 -4.75 13.33 0.88
C GLY A 157 -3.47 12.73 0.32
N GLY A 158 -3.41 11.42 0.31
CA GLY A 158 -2.26 10.71 -0.26
C GLY A 158 -2.38 9.21 -0.05
N LEU A 159 -1.48 8.49 -0.64
CA LEU A 159 -1.26 7.06 -0.46
C LEU A 159 0.23 6.75 -0.61
N TYR A 160 0.65 5.63 -0.02
CA TYR A 160 1.97 5.06 -0.28
C TYR A 160 1.88 3.55 -0.45
N GLY A 161 2.93 2.99 -1.01
CA GLY A 161 3.04 1.54 -1.20
C GLY A 161 4.36 1.15 -1.84
N VAL A 162 4.47 -0.14 -2.12
CA VAL A 162 5.65 -0.76 -2.71
C VAL A 162 5.39 -1.06 -4.19
N SER A 163 6.34 -0.71 -5.06
CA SER A 163 6.28 -1.09 -6.47
C SER A 163 7.10 -2.34 -6.67
N PHE A 164 6.47 -3.36 -7.21
CA PHE A 164 7.13 -4.60 -7.57
C PHE A 164 6.81 -4.94 -9.01
N ASN A 165 7.85 -5.01 -9.84
CA ASN A 165 7.69 -5.07 -11.30
C ASN A 165 6.79 -3.92 -11.80
N ASN A 166 5.74 -4.22 -12.57
CA ASN A 166 4.80 -3.22 -13.06
C ASN A 166 3.64 -2.92 -12.08
N SER A 167 3.51 -3.71 -11.01
CA SER A 167 2.40 -3.59 -10.06
C SER A 167 2.75 -2.69 -8.88
N PHE A 168 1.71 -2.14 -8.24
CA PHE A 168 1.82 -1.32 -7.06
C PHE A 168 1.04 -1.97 -5.91
N ILE A 169 1.72 -2.26 -4.81
CA ILE A 169 1.13 -2.83 -3.60
C ILE A 169 0.85 -1.66 -2.66
N GLY A 170 -0.44 -1.27 -2.55
CA GLY A 170 -0.87 -0.14 -1.74
C GLY A 170 -0.88 -0.49 -0.27
N GLU A 171 -0.10 0.19 0.53
CA GLU A 171 0.00 -0.06 1.98
C GLU A 171 -1.06 0.71 2.76
N SER A 172 -1.17 1.98 2.49
CA SER A 172 -2.16 2.82 3.17
C SER A 172 -2.48 4.08 2.39
N MET A 173 -3.62 4.67 2.73
CA MET A 173 -4.04 5.96 2.22
C MET A 173 -4.73 6.78 3.30
N PHE A 174 -4.71 8.10 3.15
CA PHE A 174 -5.39 9.02 4.03
C PHE A 174 -6.16 10.10 3.25
N SER A 175 -7.11 10.74 3.93
CA SER A 175 -7.91 11.81 3.37
C SER A 175 -8.29 12.79 4.48
N ARG A 176 -7.80 14.02 4.44
CA ARG A 176 -8.16 15.11 5.36
C ARG A 176 -9.34 15.96 4.84
N VAL A 177 -9.62 15.84 3.55
CA VAL A 177 -10.74 16.49 2.88
C VAL A 177 -11.51 15.46 2.04
N PRO A 178 -12.79 15.67 1.74
CA PRO A 178 -13.54 14.75 0.90
C PRO A 178 -12.82 14.45 -0.43
N ASN A 179 -12.67 13.16 -0.74
CA ASN A 179 -12.07 12.64 -1.97
C ASN A 179 -10.52 12.72 -2.08
N GLY A 180 -9.78 13.15 -1.05
CA GLY A 180 -8.33 13.25 -1.11
C GLY A 180 -7.66 11.94 -1.52
N SER A 181 -7.98 10.83 -0.85
CA SER A 181 -7.45 9.50 -1.19
C SER A 181 -7.93 8.98 -2.55
N LYS A 182 -9.18 9.32 -2.96
CA LYS A 182 -9.67 8.97 -4.30
C LYS A 182 -8.87 9.66 -5.40
N ILE A 183 -8.53 10.92 -5.21
CA ILE A 183 -7.69 11.68 -6.14
C ILE A 183 -6.33 10.99 -6.26
N ALA A 184 -5.67 10.70 -5.13
CA ALA A 184 -4.39 10.00 -5.13
C ALA A 184 -4.43 8.67 -5.90
N LEU A 185 -5.44 7.84 -5.63
CA LEU A 185 -5.60 6.54 -6.28
C LEU A 185 -5.88 6.65 -7.78
N ILE A 186 -6.68 7.63 -8.21
CA ILE A 186 -6.95 7.89 -9.64
C ILE A 186 -5.68 8.32 -10.36
N TYR A 187 -4.86 9.18 -9.75
CA TYR A 187 -3.61 9.61 -10.35
C TYR A 187 -2.56 8.50 -10.38
N LEU A 188 -2.49 7.65 -9.35
CA LEU A 188 -1.68 6.43 -9.39
C LEU A 188 -2.11 5.53 -10.54
N ALA A 189 -3.40 5.23 -10.67
CA ALA A 189 -3.92 4.41 -11.77
C ALA A 189 -3.62 5.05 -13.15
N ALA A 190 -3.70 6.37 -13.26
CA ALA A 190 -3.34 7.08 -14.49
C ALA A 190 -1.85 6.95 -14.83
N ALA A 191 -0.96 6.99 -13.84
CA ALA A 191 0.48 6.80 -14.02
C ALA A 191 0.84 5.36 -14.44
N LEU A 192 0.05 4.38 -13.99
CA LEU A 192 0.23 2.97 -14.36
C LEU A 192 -0.52 2.57 -15.65
N ARG A 193 -1.38 3.46 -16.17
CA ARG A 193 -2.18 3.16 -17.36
C ARG A 193 -1.29 2.88 -18.58
N GLY A 194 -1.64 1.85 -19.32
CA GLY A 194 -0.89 1.41 -20.50
C GLY A 194 0.25 0.45 -20.21
N LYS A 195 0.58 0.23 -18.92
CA LYS A 195 1.43 -0.90 -18.55
C LYS A 195 0.64 -2.19 -18.69
N GLU A 196 1.22 -3.15 -19.36
CA GLU A 196 0.67 -4.50 -19.41
C GLU A 196 0.96 -5.24 -18.11
N ASN A 197 0.10 -6.20 -17.75
CA ASN A 197 0.30 -7.08 -16.61
C ASN A 197 0.61 -6.30 -15.32
N CYS A 198 -0.26 -5.35 -14.97
CA CYS A 198 -0.13 -4.60 -13.73
C CYS A 198 -1.47 -4.46 -13.00
N PHE A 199 -1.41 -4.38 -11.70
CA PHE A 199 -2.51 -4.06 -10.82
C PHE A 199 -2.08 -3.10 -9.71
N ILE A 200 -3.06 -2.50 -9.05
CA ILE A 200 -2.91 -1.87 -7.74
C ILE A 200 -3.49 -2.86 -6.73
N ASP A 201 -2.63 -3.47 -5.93
CA ASP A 201 -3.02 -4.38 -4.87
C ASP A 201 -3.57 -3.57 -3.68
N CYS A 202 -4.76 -3.89 -3.27
CA CYS A 202 -5.45 -3.27 -2.14
C CYS A 202 -5.62 -4.24 -0.96
N GLN A 203 -5.05 -5.44 -1.05
CA GLN A 203 -5.08 -6.58 -0.13
C GLN A 203 -6.50 -7.06 0.15
N ILE A 204 -7.36 -6.24 0.74
CA ILE A 204 -8.72 -6.57 1.17
C ILE A 204 -9.77 -5.60 0.59
N GLU A 205 -11.01 -6.08 0.48
CA GLU A 205 -12.14 -5.29 0.00
C GLU A 205 -12.54 -4.23 1.03
N THR A 206 -12.78 -3.02 0.55
CA THR A 206 -13.56 -1.99 1.23
C THR A 206 -14.62 -1.45 0.27
N GLU A 207 -15.74 -0.94 0.78
CA GLU A 207 -16.78 -0.31 -0.06
C GLU A 207 -16.21 0.81 -0.94
N HIS A 208 -15.24 1.54 -0.41
CA HIS A 208 -14.54 2.59 -1.13
C HIS A 208 -13.80 2.03 -2.37
N LEU A 209 -12.94 1.02 -2.19
CA LEU A 209 -12.14 0.41 -3.25
C LEU A 209 -13.02 -0.34 -4.25
N LYS A 210 -14.06 -1.02 -3.77
CA LYS A 210 -15.07 -1.67 -4.62
C LYS A 210 -15.78 -0.66 -5.54
N SER A 211 -16.14 0.51 -5.00
CA SER A 211 -16.78 1.59 -5.80
C SER A 211 -15.86 2.14 -6.89
N MET A 212 -14.56 1.93 -6.77
CA MET A 212 -13.55 2.33 -7.74
C MET A 212 -13.15 1.22 -8.72
N GLY A 213 -13.86 0.09 -8.73
CA GLY A 213 -13.67 -1.00 -9.69
C GLY A 213 -12.78 -2.13 -9.19
N GLY A 214 -12.49 -2.17 -7.89
CA GLY A 214 -11.75 -3.27 -7.28
C GLY A 214 -12.51 -4.60 -7.36
N ARG A 215 -11.77 -5.69 -7.54
CA ARG A 215 -12.28 -7.05 -7.55
C ARG A 215 -11.28 -8.04 -6.99
N TYR A 216 -11.76 -9.18 -6.53
CA TYR A 216 -10.92 -10.28 -6.12
C TYR A 216 -10.36 -11.04 -7.32
N ILE A 217 -9.09 -11.43 -7.22
CA ILE A 217 -8.44 -12.42 -8.08
C ILE A 217 -7.84 -13.52 -7.19
N PRO A 218 -7.73 -14.78 -7.71
CA PRO A 218 -7.04 -15.86 -7.02
C PRO A 218 -5.55 -15.56 -6.84
N TYR A 219 -4.92 -16.14 -5.80
CA TYR A 219 -3.48 -15.99 -5.55
C TYR A 219 -2.61 -16.39 -6.74
N ASP A 220 -2.94 -17.48 -7.43
CA ASP A 220 -2.15 -17.93 -8.58
C ASP A 220 -2.18 -16.91 -9.74
N GLU A 221 -3.36 -16.31 -10.03
CA GLU A 221 -3.49 -15.21 -11.01
C GLU A 221 -2.72 -13.98 -10.57
N TYR A 222 -2.81 -13.62 -9.28
CA TYR A 222 -2.05 -12.52 -8.70
C TYR A 222 -0.54 -12.72 -8.92
N MET A 223 -0.01 -13.91 -8.61
CA MET A 223 1.42 -14.21 -8.75
C MET A 223 1.86 -14.33 -10.21
N GLU A 224 0.98 -14.80 -11.11
CA GLU A 224 1.27 -14.81 -12.53
C GLU A 224 1.51 -13.39 -13.06
N ILE A 225 0.65 -12.44 -12.70
CA ILE A 225 0.80 -11.04 -13.10
C ILE A 225 2.03 -10.41 -12.42
N LEU A 226 2.20 -10.62 -11.09
CA LEU A 226 3.29 -10.01 -10.33
C LEU A 226 4.68 -10.43 -10.82
N ARG A 227 4.83 -11.69 -11.30
CA ARG A 227 6.13 -12.26 -11.71
C ARG A 227 6.38 -12.21 -13.21
N LYS A 228 5.46 -11.72 -14.02
CA LYS A 228 5.53 -11.85 -15.48
C LYS A 228 6.77 -11.21 -16.10
N ASP A 229 7.19 -10.07 -15.56
CA ASP A 229 8.34 -9.34 -16.06
C ASP A 229 9.70 -9.96 -15.65
N LEU A 230 9.71 -10.80 -14.60
CA LEU A 230 10.93 -11.52 -14.21
C LEU A 230 11.37 -12.57 -15.24
N LYS A 231 10.44 -13.08 -16.04
CA LYS A 231 10.76 -14.09 -17.09
C LYS A 231 11.48 -13.50 -18.28
N GLU A 232 11.34 -12.20 -18.55
CA GLU A 232 12.01 -11.53 -19.68
C GLU A 232 13.48 -11.22 -19.41
N PHE A 233 13.92 -11.22 -18.14
CA PHE A 233 15.31 -10.96 -17.76
C PHE A 233 16.19 -12.22 -17.68
N TYR A 234 15.60 -13.41 -17.72
CA TYR A 234 16.31 -14.71 -17.59
C TYR A 234 16.22 -15.60 -18.84
N CYS A 235 15.82 -15.06 -20.01
CA CYS A 235 15.83 -15.75 -21.28
C CYS A 235 16.94 -15.31 -22.20
#